data_ae2a50318784afa506c6462f6aa36de2
#
_entry.id   ae2a50318784afa506c6462f6aa36de2
#
_cell.length_a   1.000
_cell.length_b   1.000
_cell.length_c   1.000
_cell.angle_alpha   90.00
_cell.angle_beta   90.00
_cell.angle_gamma   90.00
#
_symmetry.space_group_name_H-M   'P 1'
#
loop_
_entity.id
_entity.type
_entity.pdbx_description
1 polymer ?
#
loop_
_entity_poly.entity_id
_entity_poly.type
_entity_poly.pdbx_seq_one_letter_code
_entity_poly.pdbx_strand_id
1 'polypeptide(L)'
;AKYPVESARIVPDWGIEEDAHGGKWHRQISLLALEKIEAFREQGADVDFGAFGENLIVEGFDLRNVPVDSEIRIGERVRLKVTQIGKECHSHCAIYQRMGDCIMPREGIFAEVLTGGRIRVGDEVEVVMPEKNRPYSVAVITLSDKAFAGEREDLSGPAIEKILRESREKDYG
;
A
#
# COMPACT_ATOMS: atom_id res chain seq x y z
N ALA A 1 -2.74 -20.32 -4.96
CA ALA A 1 -1.56 -19.64 -5.52
C ALA A 1 -2.02 -18.80 -6.71
N LYS A 2 -1.39 -17.65 -6.91
CA LYS A 2 -1.57 -16.84 -8.11
C LYS A 2 -0.63 -17.33 -9.21
N TYR A 3 -0.99 -17.12 -10.46
CA TYR A 3 -0.19 -17.48 -11.62
C TYR A 3 -0.21 -16.34 -12.66
N PRO A 4 0.83 -16.20 -13.48
CA PRO A 4 0.91 -15.16 -14.49
C PRO A 4 -0.17 -15.29 -15.55
N VAL A 5 -0.68 -14.16 -16.00
CA VAL A 5 -1.62 -14.05 -17.13
C VAL A 5 -1.20 -12.90 -18.06
N GLU A 6 -1.47 -13.01 -19.35
CA GLU A 6 -1.11 -11.99 -20.34
C GLU A 6 -1.99 -10.73 -20.27
N SER A 7 -3.20 -10.86 -19.74
CA SER A 7 -4.10 -9.72 -19.55
C SER A 7 -5.08 -9.99 -18.42
N ALA A 8 -5.56 -8.92 -17.79
CA ALA A 8 -6.57 -8.98 -16.77
C ALA A 8 -7.60 -7.86 -16.91
N ARG A 9 -8.79 -8.06 -16.39
CA ARG A 9 -9.80 -7.01 -16.25
C ARG A 9 -9.78 -6.49 -14.82
N ILE A 10 -9.62 -5.18 -14.71
CA ILE A 10 -9.68 -4.45 -13.45
C ILE A 10 -11.09 -3.90 -13.26
N VAL A 11 -11.67 -4.13 -12.09
CA VAL A 11 -13.07 -3.78 -11.78
C VAL A 11 -13.08 -2.85 -10.56
N PRO A 12 -13.75 -1.67 -10.64
CA PRO A 12 -13.92 -0.76 -9.49
C PRO A 12 -14.59 -1.48 -8.32
N ASP A 13 -14.24 -1.09 -7.11
CA ASP A 13 -14.75 -1.68 -5.86
C ASP A 13 -14.49 -3.20 -5.71
N TRP A 14 -13.61 -3.76 -6.54
CA TRP A 14 -13.34 -5.19 -6.50
C TRP A 14 -11.85 -5.51 -6.58
N GLY A 15 -11.17 -5.10 -7.65
CA GLY A 15 -9.80 -5.47 -7.97
C GLY A 15 -9.71 -6.19 -9.32
N ILE A 16 -8.94 -7.27 -9.41
CA ILE A 16 -8.89 -8.13 -10.61
C ILE A 16 -10.16 -8.98 -10.64
N GLU A 17 -10.82 -9.03 -11.79
CA GLU A 17 -11.94 -9.94 -12.06
C GLU A 17 -11.49 -11.38 -11.79
N GLU A 18 -12.30 -12.15 -11.06
CA GLU A 18 -12.02 -13.53 -10.66
C GLU A 18 -10.88 -13.72 -9.62
N ASP A 19 -10.26 -12.66 -9.09
CA ASP A 19 -9.33 -12.81 -7.97
C ASP A 19 -10.11 -13.19 -6.70
N ALA A 20 -9.71 -14.27 -6.06
CA ALA A 20 -10.30 -14.75 -4.82
C ALA A 20 -10.18 -13.74 -3.64
N HIS A 21 -9.31 -12.75 -3.75
CA HIS A 21 -9.11 -11.68 -2.78
C HIS A 21 -9.80 -10.36 -3.17
N GLY A 22 -10.53 -10.36 -4.29
CA GLY A 22 -11.32 -9.23 -4.73
C GLY A 22 -12.38 -8.83 -3.70
N GLY A 23 -12.71 -7.53 -3.62
CA GLY A 23 -13.74 -7.04 -2.70
C GLY A 23 -13.68 -5.55 -2.41
N LYS A 24 -14.73 -5.06 -1.73
CA LYS A 24 -14.85 -3.66 -1.30
C LYS A 24 -14.00 -3.39 -0.05
N TRP A 25 -12.73 -3.19 -0.25
CA TRP A 25 -11.78 -2.87 0.80
C TRP A 25 -10.59 -2.10 0.22
N HIS A 26 -9.71 -1.58 1.06
CA HIS A 26 -8.60 -0.71 0.64
C HIS A 26 -7.41 -1.43 -0.02
N ARG A 27 -7.40 -2.78 -0.06
CA ARG A 27 -6.32 -3.59 -0.65
C ARG A 27 -6.82 -4.45 -1.80
N GLN A 28 -7.52 -3.82 -2.76
CA GLN A 28 -8.09 -4.49 -3.92
C GLN A 28 -7.03 -5.02 -4.89
N ILE A 29 -5.94 -4.27 -5.04
CA ILE A 29 -4.80 -4.63 -5.89
C ILE A 29 -3.53 -4.54 -5.04
N SER A 30 -2.69 -5.55 -5.15
CA SER A 30 -1.34 -5.55 -4.57
C SER A 30 -0.30 -5.45 -5.68
N LEU A 31 0.71 -4.58 -5.49
CA LEU A 31 1.79 -4.35 -6.45
C LEU A 31 3.14 -4.64 -5.79
N LEU A 32 4.07 -5.16 -6.59
CA LEU A 32 5.44 -5.40 -6.19
C LEU A 32 6.38 -5.04 -7.34
N ALA A 33 7.55 -4.48 -7.04
CA ALA A 33 8.54 -4.16 -8.06
C ALA A 33 9.28 -5.42 -8.51
N LEU A 34 9.48 -5.57 -9.82
CA LEU A 34 10.21 -6.70 -10.41
C LEU A 34 11.62 -6.80 -9.84
N GLU A 35 12.31 -5.67 -9.73
CA GLU A 35 13.68 -5.59 -9.21
C GLU A 35 13.80 -6.12 -7.77
N LYS A 36 12.74 -5.97 -6.97
CA LYS A 36 12.71 -6.52 -5.59
C LYS A 36 12.53 -8.03 -5.58
N ILE A 37 11.75 -8.56 -6.52
CA ILE A 37 11.61 -10.01 -6.70
C ILE A 37 12.93 -10.61 -7.16
N GLU A 38 13.58 -9.99 -8.14
CA GLU A 38 14.85 -10.46 -8.69
C GLU A 38 15.97 -10.42 -7.64
N ALA A 39 16.10 -9.31 -6.92
CA ALA A 39 17.07 -9.21 -5.82
C ALA A 39 16.82 -10.26 -4.72
N PHE A 40 15.57 -10.64 -4.49
CA PHE A 40 15.24 -11.69 -3.53
C PHE A 40 15.60 -13.09 -4.07
N ARG A 41 15.43 -13.32 -5.38
CA ARG A 41 15.91 -14.53 -6.07
C ARG A 41 17.43 -14.68 -6.03
N GLU A 42 18.17 -13.58 -6.22
CA GLU A 42 19.63 -13.56 -6.11
C GLU A 42 20.15 -13.95 -4.71
N GLN A 43 19.34 -13.73 -3.67
CA GLN A 43 19.62 -14.19 -2.31
C GLN A 43 19.35 -15.71 -2.11
N GLY A 44 18.97 -16.42 -3.17
CA GLY A 44 18.71 -17.86 -3.16
C GLY A 44 17.24 -18.23 -2.99
N ALA A 45 16.31 -17.28 -3.09
CA ALA A 45 14.88 -17.57 -3.01
C ALA A 45 14.39 -18.21 -4.31
N ASP A 46 13.87 -19.42 -4.22
CA ASP A 46 13.15 -20.09 -5.32
C ASP A 46 11.68 -19.69 -5.24
N VAL A 47 11.34 -18.59 -5.93
CA VAL A 47 10.00 -18.01 -5.94
C VAL A 47 9.54 -17.68 -7.36
N ASP A 48 8.35 -18.10 -7.71
CA ASP A 48 7.66 -17.73 -8.95
C ASP A 48 6.91 -16.39 -8.80
N PHE A 49 6.50 -15.81 -9.91
CA PHE A 49 5.57 -14.68 -9.91
C PHE A 49 4.23 -15.11 -9.30
N GLY A 50 3.67 -14.27 -8.45
CA GLY A 50 2.47 -14.58 -7.66
C GLY A 50 2.75 -15.22 -6.30
N ALA A 51 4.00 -15.59 -6.01
CA ALA A 51 4.37 -16.29 -4.77
C ALA A 51 4.17 -15.45 -3.50
N PHE A 52 4.32 -14.13 -3.58
CA PHE A 52 4.08 -13.20 -2.47
C PHE A 52 2.61 -12.79 -2.34
N GLY A 53 1.75 -13.26 -3.27
CA GLY A 53 0.35 -12.88 -3.37
C GLY A 53 0.12 -11.55 -4.10
N GLU A 54 1.14 -11.04 -4.81
CA GLU A 54 1.04 -9.85 -5.63
C GLU A 54 0.08 -10.07 -6.82
N ASN A 55 -0.61 -8.99 -7.20
CA ASN A 55 -1.48 -8.95 -8.37
C ASN A 55 -0.74 -8.41 -9.59
N LEU A 56 0.02 -7.34 -9.38
CA LEU A 56 0.75 -6.67 -10.45
C LEU A 56 2.23 -6.61 -10.09
N ILE A 57 3.06 -6.86 -11.10
CA ILE A 57 4.50 -6.67 -11.03
C ILE A 57 4.83 -5.50 -11.93
N VAL A 58 5.53 -4.51 -11.40
CA VAL A 58 5.90 -3.27 -12.08
C VAL A 58 7.41 -3.20 -12.19
N GLU A 59 7.92 -2.87 -13.38
CA GLU A 59 9.34 -2.71 -13.67
C GLU A 59 9.72 -1.24 -13.77
N GLY A 60 10.95 -0.90 -13.40
CA GLY A 60 11.51 0.45 -13.58
C GLY A 60 11.06 1.47 -12.55
N PHE A 61 10.44 1.04 -11.45
CA PHE A 61 9.89 1.95 -10.45
C PHE A 61 10.09 1.45 -9.00
N ASP A 62 10.64 2.30 -8.13
CA ASP A 62 10.72 1.98 -6.70
C ASP A 62 9.39 2.30 -6.01
N LEU A 63 8.52 1.31 -5.95
CA LEU A 63 7.19 1.41 -5.37
C LEU A 63 7.17 1.84 -3.90
N ARG A 64 8.25 1.59 -3.14
CA ARG A 64 8.35 1.98 -1.73
C ARG A 64 8.35 3.49 -1.52
N ASN A 65 8.79 4.24 -2.54
CA ASN A 65 8.82 5.70 -2.52
C ASN A 65 7.51 6.34 -3.04
N VAL A 66 6.49 5.54 -3.33
CA VAL A 66 5.17 6.01 -3.76
C VAL A 66 4.31 6.25 -2.53
N PRO A 67 4.01 7.51 -2.16
CA PRO A 67 3.21 7.78 -0.97
C PRO A 67 1.77 7.27 -1.09
N VAL A 68 1.13 7.03 0.04
CA VAL A 68 -0.31 6.84 0.11
C VAL A 68 -1.01 8.05 -0.52
N ASP A 69 -2.18 7.84 -1.12
CA ASP A 69 -2.95 8.79 -1.92
C ASP A 69 -2.36 9.11 -3.31
N SER A 70 -1.21 8.54 -3.71
CA SER A 70 -0.74 8.60 -5.09
C SER A 70 -1.70 7.88 -6.03
N GLU A 71 -1.81 8.37 -7.27
CA GLU A 71 -2.53 7.70 -8.33
C GLU A 71 -1.55 6.91 -9.22
N ILE A 72 -1.85 5.65 -9.48
CA ILE A 72 -1.14 4.80 -10.44
C ILE A 72 -2.04 4.63 -11.66
N ARG A 73 -1.56 5.07 -12.81
CA ARG A 73 -2.23 4.92 -14.10
C ARG A 73 -1.59 3.78 -14.86
N ILE A 74 -2.41 2.90 -15.42
CA ILE A 74 -1.94 1.73 -16.18
C ILE A 74 -2.65 1.72 -17.54
N GLY A 75 -1.84 1.76 -18.60
CA GLY A 75 -2.35 1.88 -19.96
C GLY A 75 -3.25 3.12 -20.12
N GLU A 76 -4.28 3.02 -20.96
CA GLU A 76 -5.11 4.18 -21.30
C GLU A 76 -6.17 4.53 -20.24
N ARG A 77 -6.65 3.58 -19.46
CA ARG A 77 -7.89 3.75 -18.69
C ARG A 77 -7.81 3.44 -17.21
N VAL A 78 -6.97 2.47 -16.81
CA VAL A 78 -6.98 1.99 -15.43
C VAL A 78 -6.31 3.01 -14.52
N ARG A 79 -6.98 3.32 -13.41
CA ARG A 79 -6.48 4.21 -12.36
C ARG A 79 -6.65 3.55 -11.03
N LEU A 80 -5.58 3.50 -10.28
CA LEU A 80 -5.53 2.96 -8.93
C LEU A 80 -5.12 4.08 -7.98
N LYS A 81 -5.57 4.01 -6.74
CA LYS A 81 -5.13 4.90 -5.68
C LYS A 81 -4.39 4.09 -4.63
N VAL A 82 -3.15 4.47 -4.33
CA VAL A 82 -2.36 3.82 -3.29
C VAL A 82 -3.00 4.08 -1.93
N THR A 83 -3.26 3.00 -1.21
CA THR A 83 -3.96 3.03 0.08
C THR A 83 -3.09 2.56 1.24
N GLN A 84 -2.05 1.77 0.95
CA GLN A 84 -1.17 1.24 1.99
C GLN A 84 0.20 0.85 1.43
N ILE A 85 1.25 1.09 2.21
CA ILE A 85 2.61 0.61 1.95
C ILE A 85 2.93 -0.48 2.96
N GLY A 86 3.38 -1.64 2.46
CA GLY A 86 3.66 -2.81 3.28
C GLY A 86 2.42 -3.42 3.92
N LYS A 87 2.62 -4.51 4.62
CA LYS A 87 1.58 -5.15 5.44
C LYS A 87 2.19 -5.95 6.58
N GLU A 88 1.52 -6.01 7.70
CA GLU A 88 1.84 -7.00 8.73
C GLU A 88 1.29 -8.38 8.32
N CYS A 89 2.14 -9.41 8.42
CA CYS A 89 1.73 -10.79 8.23
C CYS A 89 1.49 -11.44 9.60
N HIS A 90 0.25 -11.83 9.87
CA HIS A 90 -0.13 -12.50 11.12
C HIS A 90 0.44 -13.94 11.23
N SER A 91 0.84 -14.53 10.11
CA SER A 91 1.46 -15.86 10.07
C SER A 91 2.61 -15.87 9.06
N HIS A 92 3.67 -16.61 9.39
CA HIS A 92 4.79 -16.81 8.49
C HIS A 92 4.39 -17.78 7.37
N CYS A 93 4.39 -17.30 6.12
CA CYS A 93 4.14 -18.13 4.95
C CYS A 93 5.36 -19.01 4.61
N ALA A 94 5.22 -19.93 3.65
CA ALA A 94 6.29 -20.82 3.24
C ALA A 94 7.57 -20.08 2.79
N ILE A 95 7.45 -18.91 2.18
CA ILE A 95 8.60 -18.08 1.79
C ILE A 95 9.37 -17.63 3.04
N TYR A 96 8.66 -17.08 4.03
CA TYR A 96 9.29 -16.64 5.28
C TYR A 96 9.94 -17.82 6.03
N GLN A 97 9.30 -18.99 6.03
CA GLN A 97 9.86 -20.19 6.67
C GLN A 97 11.16 -20.67 6.02
N ARG A 98 11.29 -20.54 4.69
CA ARG A 98 12.49 -20.94 3.95
C ARG A 98 13.62 -19.92 4.03
N MET A 99 13.28 -18.64 3.87
CA MET A 99 14.25 -17.55 3.71
C MET A 99 14.51 -16.77 5.00
N GLY A 100 13.68 -16.94 6.05
CA GLY A 100 13.70 -16.11 7.25
C GLY A 100 13.20 -14.68 7.01
N ASP A 101 12.75 -14.37 5.81
CA ASP A 101 12.35 -13.03 5.37
C ASP A 101 11.25 -13.08 4.27
N CYS A 102 10.60 -11.94 4.05
CA CYS A 102 9.64 -11.74 2.96
C CYS A 102 9.64 -10.28 2.55
N ILE A 103 9.63 -10.02 1.24
CA ILE A 103 9.66 -8.65 0.70
C ILE A 103 8.30 -7.95 0.73
N MET A 104 7.20 -8.68 0.65
CA MET A 104 5.85 -8.08 0.60
C MET A 104 5.50 -7.16 1.79
N PRO A 105 5.90 -7.47 3.06
CA PRO A 105 5.68 -6.58 4.19
C PRO A 105 6.36 -5.21 4.09
N ARG A 106 7.48 -5.12 3.35
CA ARG A 106 8.29 -3.90 3.27
C ARG A 106 8.18 -3.19 1.92
N GLU A 107 8.10 -3.95 0.84
CA GLU A 107 8.23 -3.45 -0.52
C GLU A 107 6.89 -3.45 -1.28
N GLY A 108 5.90 -4.24 -0.78
CA GLY A 108 4.58 -4.30 -1.41
C GLY A 108 3.75 -3.06 -1.15
N ILE A 109 3.01 -2.62 -2.14
CA ILE A 109 2.00 -1.57 -1.97
C ILE A 109 0.62 -2.12 -2.32
N PHE A 110 -0.39 -1.48 -1.77
CA PHE A 110 -1.78 -1.84 -1.99
C PHE A 110 -2.56 -0.63 -2.49
N ALA A 111 -3.53 -0.89 -3.35
CA ALA A 111 -4.32 0.14 -3.97
C ALA A 111 -5.79 -0.26 -4.08
N GLU A 112 -6.65 0.74 -4.10
CA GLU A 112 -8.05 0.63 -4.52
C GLU A 112 -8.20 1.04 -5.99
N VAL A 113 -9.21 0.51 -6.66
CA VAL A 113 -9.49 0.79 -8.07
C VAL A 113 -10.40 2.00 -8.20
N LEU A 114 -9.89 3.10 -8.77
CA LEU A 114 -10.67 4.30 -9.08
C LEU A 114 -11.40 4.14 -10.43
N THR A 115 -10.70 3.64 -11.42
CA THR A 115 -11.25 3.42 -12.77
C THR A 115 -10.79 2.06 -13.28
N GLY A 116 -11.74 1.25 -13.69
CA GLY A 116 -11.49 -0.07 -14.23
C GLY A 116 -11.18 -0.06 -15.72
N GLY A 117 -10.77 -1.22 -16.21
CA GLY A 117 -10.42 -1.43 -17.62
C GLY A 117 -9.71 -2.75 -17.81
N ARG A 118 -9.25 -3.01 -19.01
CA ARG A 118 -8.38 -4.14 -19.32
C ARG A 118 -6.94 -3.67 -19.32
N ILE A 119 -6.07 -4.43 -18.68
CA ILE A 119 -4.61 -4.26 -18.73
C ILE A 119 -3.95 -5.49 -19.35
N ARG A 120 -2.75 -5.30 -19.87
CA ARG A 120 -1.92 -6.33 -20.49
C ARG A 120 -0.48 -6.21 -20.01
N VAL A 121 0.25 -7.30 -20.11
CA VAL A 121 1.70 -7.27 -19.94
C VAL A 121 2.32 -6.30 -20.95
N GLY A 122 3.19 -5.40 -20.46
CA GLY A 122 3.82 -4.35 -21.26
C GLY A 122 3.05 -3.02 -21.34
N ASP A 123 1.89 -2.91 -20.70
CA ASP A 123 1.21 -1.62 -20.57
C ASP A 123 2.06 -0.65 -19.74
N GLU A 124 2.11 0.59 -20.19
CA GLU A 124 2.85 1.66 -19.50
C GLU A 124 2.22 2.00 -18.15
N VAL A 125 3.06 2.24 -17.16
CA VAL A 125 2.66 2.63 -15.79
C VAL A 125 3.18 4.03 -15.49
N GLU A 126 2.27 4.95 -15.14
CA GLU A 126 2.58 6.30 -14.68
C GLU A 126 2.18 6.44 -13.21
N VAL A 127 3.04 7.06 -12.41
CA VAL A 127 2.73 7.40 -11.02
C VAL A 127 2.57 8.91 -10.88
N VAL A 128 1.39 9.32 -10.43
CA VAL A 128 1.06 10.73 -10.13
C VAL A 128 1.07 10.90 -8.62
N MET A 129 2.04 11.68 -8.13
CA MET A 129 2.16 11.97 -6.70
C MET A 129 0.99 12.81 -6.20
N PRO A 130 0.55 12.64 -4.94
CA PRO A 130 -0.46 13.50 -4.37
C PRO A 130 0.05 14.95 -4.28
N GLU A 131 -0.86 15.91 -4.38
CA GLU A 131 -0.52 17.32 -4.20
C GLU A 131 0.07 17.54 -2.80
N LYS A 132 1.28 18.12 -2.73
CA LYS A 132 2.00 18.36 -1.46
C LYS A 132 1.24 19.24 -0.47
N ASN A 133 0.27 20.02 -0.96
CA ASN A 133 -0.46 21.01 -0.17
C ASN A 133 -1.87 20.56 0.26
N ARG A 134 -2.19 19.28 0.15
CA ARG A 134 -3.48 18.80 0.62
C ARG A 134 -3.52 18.85 2.16
N PRO A 135 -4.45 19.60 2.78
CA PRO A 135 -4.54 19.67 4.22
C PRO A 135 -4.93 18.30 4.78
N TYR A 136 -4.15 17.82 5.73
CA TYR A 136 -4.52 16.63 6.48
C TYR A 136 -5.50 17.00 7.59
N SER A 137 -6.57 16.22 7.75
CA SER A 137 -7.43 16.29 8.92
C SER A 137 -6.94 15.29 9.95
N VAL A 138 -6.57 15.77 11.13
CA VAL A 138 -6.09 14.94 12.23
C VAL A 138 -7.08 15.04 13.38
N ALA A 139 -7.56 13.91 13.87
CA ALA A 139 -8.31 13.83 15.13
C ALA A 139 -7.41 13.26 16.23
N VAL A 140 -7.30 13.95 17.33
CA VAL A 140 -6.61 13.48 18.53
C VAL A 140 -7.64 12.90 19.48
N ILE A 141 -7.51 11.62 19.81
CA ILE A 141 -8.40 10.90 20.72
C ILE A 141 -7.55 10.40 21.90
N THR A 142 -7.84 10.89 23.10
CA THR A 142 -7.23 10.38 24.33
C THR A 142 -8.24 9.50 25.07
N LEU A 143 -7.80 8.32 25.50
CA LEU A 143 -8.61 7.35 26.23
C LEU A 143 -8.02 7.21 27.63
N SER A 144 -8.79 7.61 28.65
CA SER A 144 -8.39 7.49 30.04
C SER A 144 -9.61 7.36 30.94
N ASP A 145 -9.75 6.23 31.64
CA ASP A 145 -10.84 6.01 32.61
C ASP A 145 -10.82 7.04 33.74
N LYS A 146 -9.63 7.42 34.19
CA LYS A 146 -9.47 8.41 35.27
C LYS A 146 -9.80 9.84 34.83
N ALA A 147 -9.47 10.19 33.56
CA ALA A 147 -9.85 11.48 33.01
C ALA A 147 -11.36 11.55 32.78
N PHE A 148 -11.96 10.48 32.28
CA PHE A 148 -13.40 10.37 32.08
C PHE A 148 -14.17 10.47 33.42
N ALA A 149 -13.65 9.87 34.51
CA ALA A 149 -14.22 9.95 35.85
C ALA A 149 -13.96 11.31 36.52
N GLY A 150 -13.23 12.23 35.91
CA GLY A 150 -12.87 13.52 36.50
C GLY A 150 -11.81 13.45 37.61
N GLU A 151 -11.16 12.30 37.78
CA GLU A 151 -10.11 12.05 38.77
C GLU A 151 -8.74 12.57 38.36
N ARG A 152 -8.58 12.89 37.05
CA ARG A 152 -7.32 13.36 36.45
C ARG A 152 -7.60 14.28 35.29
N GLU A 153 -6.82 15.35 35.17
CA GLU A 153 -6.82 16.22 33.99
C GLU A 153 -6.18 15.54 32.79
N ASP A 154 -6.79 15.70 31.60
CA ASP A 154 -6.17 15.24 30.34
C ASP A 154 -5.08 16.23 29.90
N LEU A 155 -3.83 15.86 30.16
CA LEU A 155 -2.65 16.60 29.70
C LEU A 155 -2.13 16.08 28.32
N SER A 156 -2.55 14.90 27.92
CA SER A 156 -2.03 14.23 26.71
C SER A 156 -2.63 14.83 25.44
N GLY A 157 -3.92 15.04 25.39
CA GLY A 157 -4.61 15.65 24.24
C GLY A 157 -4.04 17.01 23.87
N PRO A 158 -4.02 17.99 24.80
CA PRO A 158 -3.43 19.30 24.56
C PRO A 158 -1.96 19.27 24.18
N ALA A 159 -1.16 18.35 24.77
CA ALA A 159 0.26 18.20 24.42
C ALA A 159 0.46 17.71 22.98
N ILE A 160 -0.34 16.72 22.53
CA ILE A 160 -0.29 16.21 21.15
C ILE A 160 -0.73 17.31 20.16
N GLU A 161 -1.82 18.02 20.46
CA GLU A 161 -2.27 19.13 19.60
C GLU A 161 -1.20 20.21 19.44
N LYS A 162 -0.53 20.56 20.53
CA LYS A 162 0.57 21.54 20.50
C LYS A 162 1.70 21.07 19.58
N ILE A 163 2.16 19.82 19.74
CA ILE A 163 3.23 19.25 18.90
C ILE A 163 2.84 19.26 17.43
N LEU A 164 1.61 18.87 17.09
CA LEU A 164 1.12 18.86 15.71
C LEU A 164 1.08 20.27 15.09
N ARG A 165 0.70 21.28 15.85
CA ARG A 165 0.70 22.69 15.40
C ARG A 165 2.13 23.19 15.17
N GLU A 166 3.04 22.93 16.09
CA GLU A 166 4.45 23.35 16.00
C GLU A 166 5.20 22.65 14.87
N SER A 167 4.88 21.38 14.57
CA SER A 167 5.45 20.65 13.43
C SER A 167 5.04 21.26 12.11
N ARG A 168 3.78 21.70 11.99
CA ARG A 168 3.27 22.36 10.78
C ARG A 168 3.97 23.68 10.47
N GLU A 169 4.37 24.42 11.48
CA GLU A 169 5.06 25.71 11.30
C GLU A 169 6.52 25.54 10.82
N LYS A 170 7.16 24.39 11.07
CA LYS A 170 8.56 24.11 10.68
C LYS A 170 8.72 23.65 9.23
N ASP A 171 7.68 23.11 8.62
CA ASP A 171 7.74 22.60 7.23
C ASP A 171 7.51 23.67 6.15
N TYR A 172 7.23 24.93 6.53
CA TYR A 172 6.94 26.05 5.63
C TYR A 172 7.93 27.23 5.79
N GLY A 173 9.09 26.98 6.42
CA GLY A 173 10.17 27.96 6.59
C GLY A 173 11.30 27.81 5.57
#